data_79a8cf760a256c49089973d9d9edb91e
#
_entry.id   79a8cf760a256c49089973d9d9edb91e
#
_cell.length_a   1.000
_cell.length_b   1.000
_cell.length_c   1.000
_cell.angle_alpha   90.00
_cell.angle_beta   90.00
_cell.angle_gamma   90.00
#
_symmetry.space_group_name_H-M   'P 1'
#
loop_
_entity.id
_entity.type
_entity.pdbx_description
1 polymer ?
#
loop_
_entity_poly.entity_id
_entity_poly.type
_entity_poly.pdbx_seq_one_letter_code
_entity_poly.pdbx_strand_id
1 'polypeptide(L)'
;GFVSRGLGDVYKRQYIKRPDEDLDKDRYATVYANRQLQESVAAPTAGLHFDNELLKAIEEIGVQIASVNLSVGAGTFQPVKVENIVEHDIHKEYLEVSSEVIDMIETTKSFGKQVFAVGTTAARAMETAYIHETKKGFKGYTKLFIYPGYKFKAVDKLITNFHLPKSSLLMLVSAFIGHKNMKEIYKTAVSERYRFLSYGDAMLLDRNEI
;
A
#
# COMPACT_ATOMS: atom_id res chain seq x y z
N GLY A 1 -23.05 8.39 1.19
CA GLY A 1 -22.45 8.84 -0.04
C GLY A 1 -21.02 9.30 0.16
N PHE A 2 -20.11 8.72 -0.58
CA PHE A 2 -18.71 9.15 -0.56
C PHE A 2 -18.57 10.33 -1.51
N VAL A 3 -18.32 11.52 -1.01
CA VAL A 3 -17.98 12.68 -1.83
C VAL A 3 -16.53 13.03 -1.54
N SER A 4 -15.63 12.68 -2.45
CA SER A 4 -14.27 13.20 -2.46
C SER A 4 -14.31 14.60 -3.06
N ARG A 5 -14.04 15.61 -2.25
CA ARG A 5 -13.80 16.98 -2.71
C ARG A 5 -12.32 17.29 -2.65
N GLY A 6 -11.54 16.66 -3.51
CA GLY A 6 -10.10 16.89 -3.58
C GLY A 6 -9.31 16.37 -2.37
N LEU A 7 -8.00 16.54 -2.36
CA LEU A 7 -7.13 16.17 -1.23
C LEU A 7 -7.40 17.00 0.05
N GLY A 8 -8.20 18.06 -0.03
CA GLY A 8 -8.65 18.83 1.14
C GLY A 8 -9.73 18.14 1.96
N ASP A 9 -10.43 17.17 1.37
CA ASP A 9 -11.53 16.45 2.01
C ASP A 9 -11.33 14.94 1.85
N VAL A 10 -10.16 14.41 2.22
CA VAL A 10 -9.93 12.96 2.30
C VAL A 10 -10.90 12.40 3.31
N TYR A 11 -11.85 11.61 2.83
CA TYR A 11 -12.93 11.08 3.65
C TYR A 11 -12.34 10.12 4.69
N LYS A 12 -12.48 10.47 5.96
CA LYS A 12 -12.13 9.61 7.08
C LYS A 12 -12.88 8.28 6.95
N ARG A 13 -12.17 7.18 6.98
CA ARG A 13 -12.75 5.85 6.78
C ARG A 13 -13.82 5.57 7.82
N GLN A 14 -14.94 4.94 7.43
CA GLN A 14 -16.14 4.71 8.26
C GLN A 14 -15.90 4.00 9.60
N TYR A 15 -14.80 3.26 9.76
CA TYR A 15 -14.46 2.61 11.02
C TYR A 15 -13.87 3.55 12.08
N ILE A 16 -13.51 4.79 11.71
CA ILE A 16 -13.07 5.82 12.63
C ILE A 16 -14.32 6.49 13.18
N LYS A 17 -14.76 6.07 14.36
CA LYS A 17 -16.08 6.44 14.92
C LYS A 17 -16.14 7.80 15.60
N ARG A 18 -15.00 8.45 15.85
CA ARG A 18 -14.99 9.80 16.44
C ARG A 18 -15.37 10.87 15.39
N PRO A 19 -15.92 12.03 15.78
CA PRO A 19 -16.13 13.17 14.88
C PRO A 19 -14.84 13.58 14.16
N ASP A 20 -14.96 14.21 13.01
CA ASP A 20 -13.83 14.80 12.32
C ASP A 20 -13.31 16.00 13.09
N GLU A 21 -12.00 16.07 13.25
CA GLU A 21 -11.28 17.18 13.84
C GLU A 21 -10.50 17.92 12.76
N ASP A 22 -10.23 19.21 12.95
CA ASP A 22 -9.44 19.98 11.96
C ASP A 22 -8.05 19.38 11.75
N LEU A 23 -7.48 18.78 12.79
CA LEU A 23 -6.23 18.02 12.70
C LEU A 23 -6.27 16.81 11.76
N ASP A 24 -7.46 16.23 11.48
CA ASP A 24 -7.56 15.10 10.55
C ASP A 24 -7.24 15.51 9.13
N LYS A 25 -7.55 16.74 8.74
CA LYS A 25 -7.26 17.26 7.39
C LYS A 25 -5.76 17.26 7.09
N ASP A 26 -4.96 17.58 8.10
CA ASP A 26 -3.50 17.60 7.97
C ASP A 26 -2.88 16.24 8.24
N ARG A 27 -3.36 15.51 9.26
CA ARG A 27 -2.77 14.23 9.66
C ARG A 27 -3.20 13.03 8.83
N TYR A 28 -4.31 13.11 8.10
CA TYR A 28 -4.75 12.04 7.20
C TYR A 28 -4.22 12.21 5.77
N ALA A 29 -3.22 13.06 5.59
CA ALA A 29 -2.45 13.22 4.36
C ALA A 29 -0.99 12.86 4.60
N THR A 30 -0.37 12.15 3.65
CA THR A 30 1.07 11.89 3.71
C THR A 30 1.86 13.16 3.39
N VAL A 31 3.05 13.31 3.95
CA VAL A 31 3.93 14.48 3.71
C VAL A 31 4.37 14.60 2.24
N TYR A 32 4.29 13.52 1.48
CA TYR A 32 4.62 13.47 0.05
C TYR A 32 3.37 13.47 -0.86
N ALA A 33 2.17 13.73 -0.33
CA ALA A 33 0.95 13.79 -1.13
C ALA A 33 1.01 14.93 -2.14
N ASN A 34 0.79 14.62 -3.42
CA ASN A 34 0.68 15.65 -4.45
C ASN A 34 -0.74 16.23 -4.45
N ARG A 35 -0.91 17.40 -3.87
CA ARG A 35 -2.20 18.10 -3.76
C ARG A 35 -2.81 18.53 -5.13
N GLN A 36 -2.05 18.43 -6.21
CA GLN A 36 -2.55 18.75 -7.56
C GLN A 36 -3.24 17.55 -8.23
N LEU A 37 -2.99 16.32 -7.76
CA LEU A 37 -3.58 15.10 -8.26
C LEU A 37 -4.75 14.68 -7.35
N GLN A 38 -5.93 15.26 -7.57
CA GLN A 38 -7.09 15.17 -6.66
C GLN A 38 -8.01 13.97 -6.90
N GLU A 39 -7.56 12.87 -7.49
CA GLU A 39 -8.43 11.78 -7.91
C GLU A 39 -8.56 10.62 -6.91
N SER A 40 -7.84 10.64 -5.79
CA SER A 40 -7.87 9.54 -4.82
C SER A 40 -8.88 9.77 -3.71
N VAL A 41 -9.72 8.74 -3.43
CA VAL A 41 -10.75 8.77 -2.36
C VAL A 41 -10.15 8.45 -0.99
N ALA A 42 -8.92 7.91 -0.92
CA ALA A 42 -8.29 7.51 0.32
C ALA A 42 -6.79 7.76 0.34
N ALA A 43 -6.25 8.17 1.49
CA ALA A 43 -4.82 8.29 1.71
C ALA A 43 -4.15 6.90 1.77
N PRO A 44 -2.88 6.77 1.31
CA PRO A 44 -2.06 5.59 1.52
C PRO A 44 -1.57 5.56 2.97
N THR A 45 -2.38 5.01 3.87
CA THR A 45 -2.24 5.18 5.33
C THR A 45 -0.96 4.63 5.94
N ALA A 46 -0.29 3.68 5.29
CA ALA A 46 1.05 3.26 5.71
C ALA A 46 2.08 4.41 5.60
N GLY A 47 1.87 5.34 4.67
CA GLY A 47 2.71 6.53 4.53
C GLY A 47 2.55 7.56 5.64
N LEU A 48 1.50 7.47 6.46
CA LEU A 48 1.30 8.36 7.61
C LEU A 48 2.33 8.14 8.73
N HIS A 49 3.08 7.03 8.68
CA HIS A 49 4.18 6.74 9.59
C HIS A 49 5.48 7.47 9.22
N PHE A 50 5.50 8.19 8.10
CA PHE A 50 6.66 8.93 7.61
C PHE A 50 6.41 10.43 7.73
N ASP A 51 7.33 11.12 8.36
CA ASP A 51 7.43 12.57 8.35
C ASP A 51 8.65 13.03 7.53
N ASN A 52 8.81 14.33 7.37
CA ASN A 52 9.92 14.89 6.60
C ASN A 52 11.29 14.61 7.23
N GLU A 53 11.38 14.53 8.56
CA GLU A 53 12.62 14.25 9.27
C GLU A 53 13.08 12.82 9.03
N LEU A 54 12.15 11.85 9.11
CA LEU A 54 12.44 10.45 8.82
C LEU A 54 12.82 10.25 7.36
N LEU A 55 12.10 10.87 6.40
CA LEU A 55 12.46 10.78 4.98
C LEU A 55 13.86 11.31 4.73
N LYS A 56 14.20 12.47 5.30
CA LYS A 56 15.55 13.04 5.19
C LYS A 56 16.61 12.11 5.81
N ALA A 57 16.38 11.55 6.98
CA ALA A 57 17.31 10.63 7.62
C ALA A 57 17.52 9.36 6.78
N ILE A 58 16.50 8.85 6.11
CA ILE A 58 16.58 7.71 5.19
C ILE A 58 17.44 8.06 3.96
N GLU A 59 17.27 9.26 3.39
CA GLU A 59 18.10 9.72 2.26
C GLU A 59 19.56 9.93 2.66
N GLU A 60 19.82 10.48 3.85
CA GLU A 60 21.18 10.71 4.38
C GLU A 60 21.99 9.42 4.55
N ILE A 61 21.35 8.28 4.78
CA ILE A 61 22.02 6.96 4.80
C ILE A 61 22.13 6.31 3.41
N GLY A 62 21.77 7.05 2.33
CA GLY A 62 21.94 6.62 0.94
C GLY A 62 20.79 5.80 0.36
N VAL A 63 19.63 5.77 1.01
CA VAL A 63 18.42 5.13 0.46
C VAL A 63 17.77 6.08 -0.55
N GLN A 64 17.48 5.57 -1.74
CA GLN A 64 16.74 6.32 -2.76
C GLN A 64 15.24 6.22 -2.51
N ILE A 65 14.55 7.36 -2.59
CA ILE A 65 13.10 7.45 -2.43
C ILE A 65 12.46 7.75 -3.78
N ALA A 66 11.41 7.02 -4.13
CA ALA A 66 10.62 7.23 -5.32
C ALA A 66 9.12 7.20 -5.01
N SER A 67 8.33 7.85 -5.83
CA SER A 67 6.87 7.92 -5.67
C SER A 67 6.16 7.24 -6.83
N VAL A 68 5.05 6.60 -6.53
CA VAL A 68 4.08 6.09 -7.51
C VAL A 68 2.73 6.77 -7.29
N ASN A 69 2.01 7.05 -8.37
CA ASN A 69 0.70 7.68 -8.31
C ASN A 69 -0.40 6.62 -8.38
N LEU A 70 -1.37 6.72 -7.47
CA LEU A 70 -2.53 5.85 -7.45
C LEU A 70 -3.80 6.65 -7.19
N SER A 71 -4.82 6.37 -8.00
CA SER A 71 -6.19 6.82 -7.75
C SER A 71 -6.95 5.67 -7.10
N VAL A 72 -7.00 5.68 -5.77
CA VAL A 72 -7.66 4.62 -4.99
C VAL A 72 -9.15 4.87 -4.96
N GLY A 73 -9.92 3.95 -5.54
CA GLY A 73 -11.39 3.97 -5.52
C GLY A 73 -11.98 3.48 -4.20
N ALA A 74 -13.22 3.87 -3.89
CA ALA A 74 -13.93 3.45 -2.68
C ALA A 74 -14.11 1.91 -2.56
N GLY A 75 -14.10 1.20 -3.70
CA GLY A 75 -14.26 -0.26 -3.75
C GLY A 75 -13.09 -1.07 -3.21
N THR A 76 -11.88 -0.50 -3.13
CA THR A 76 -10.67 -1.18 -2.66
C THR A 76 -10.78 -1.69 -1.22
N PHE A 77 -11.64 -1.08 -0.43
CA PHE A 77 -11.82 -1.40 0.99
C PHE A 77 -13.06 -2.25 1.27
N GLN A 78 -13.71 -2.76 0.22
CA GLN A 78 -14.85 -3.66 0.41
C GLN A 78 -14.37 -5.03 0.89
N PRO A 79 -15.13 -5.67 1.82
CA PRO A 79 -14.83 -7.04 2.23
C PRO A 79 -14.96 -7.99 1.05
N VAL A 80 -14.12 -9.01 1.01
CA VAL A 80 -14.26 -10.14 0.10
C VAL A 80 -15.51 -10.93 0.51
N LYS A 81 -16.52 -10.96 -0.38
CA LYS A 81 -17.84 -11.56 -0.12
C LYS A 81 -18.02 -12.94 -0.76
N VAL A 82 -17.06 -13.38 -1.56
CA VAL A 82 -17.11 -14.65 -2.29
C VAL A 82 -16.48 -15.78 -1.46
N GLU A 83 -17.03 -16.99 -1.57
CA GLU A 83 -16.45 -18.18 -0.93
C GLU A 83 -15.17 -18.62 -1.64
N ASN A 84 -15.16 -18.53 -2.97
CA ASN A 84 -13.98 -18.82 -3.77
C ASN A 84 -13.26 -17.52 -4.14
N ILE A 85 -12.05 -17.34 -3.62
CA ILE A 85 -11.26 -16.12 -3.78
C ILE A 85 -10.94 -15.79 -5.24
N VAL A 86 -10.86 -16.80 -6.10
CA VAL A 86 -10.56 -16.61 -7.54
C VAL A 86 -11.70 -15.90 -8.27
N GLU A 87 -12.93 -15.97 -7.72
CA GLU A 87 -14.12 -15.32 -8.27
C GLU A 87 -14.29 -13.87 -7.81
N HIS A 88 -13.38 -13.39 -6.94
CA HIS A 88 -13.46 -12.02 -6.45
C HIS A 88 -13.11 -11.01 -7.54
N ASP A 89 -14.12 -10.24 -8.00
CA ASP A 89 -13.90 -9.13 -8.94
C ASP A 89 -13.38 -7.92 -8.17
N ILE A 90 -12.05 -7.72 -8.21
CA ILE A 90 -11.43 -6.56 -7.61
C ILE A 90 -11.71 -5.30 -8.45
N HIS A 91 -12.06 -4.21 -7.78
CA HIS A 91 -12.26 -2.94 -8.46
C HIS A 91 -11.01 -2.46 -9.18
N LYS A 92 -11.21 -1.93 -10.39
CA LYS A 92 -10.13 -1.31 -11.15
C LYS A 92 -9.62 -0.07 -10.44
N GLU A 93 -8.31 0.07 -10.34
CA GLU A 93 -7.65 1.26 -9.85
C GLU A 93 -6.70 1.80 -10.91
N TYR A 94 -6.72 3.11 -11.06
CA TYR A 94 -5.80 3.78 -11.97
C TYR A 94 -4.47 4.03 -11.26
N LEU A 95 -3.38 3.74 -11.96
CA LEU A 95 -2.04 3.94 -11.41
C LEU A 95 -1.06 4.43 -12.48
N GLU A 96 -0.05 5.15 -12.01
CA GLU A 96 1.08 5.59 -12.82
C GLU A 96 2.38 5.23 -12.07
N VAL A 97 3.24 4.51 -12.76
CA VAL A 97 4.61 4.19 -12.36
C VAL A 97 5.52 4.66 -13.50
N SER A 98 6.38 5.63 -13.24
CA SER A 98 7.23 6.18 -14.28
C SER A 98 8.35 5.22 -14.70
N SER A 99 8.97 5.47 -15.86
CA SER A 99 10.15 4.73 -16.33
C SER A 99 11.30 4.80 -15.35
N GLU A 100 11.52 5.97 -14.76
CA GLU A 100 12.58 6.20 -13.78
C GLU A 100 12.41 5.31 -12.54
N VAL A 101 11.18 5.11 -12.07
CA VAL A 101 10.90 4.18 -10.96
C VAL A 101 11.21 2.74 -11.34
N ILE A 102 10.88 2.32 -12.55
CA ILE A 102 11.22 0.96 -13.04
C ILE A 102 12.75 0.81 -13.10
N ASP A 103 13.45 1.78 -13.68
CA ASP A 103 14.92 1.75 -13.78
C ASP A 103 15.58 1.73 -12.39
N MET A 104 15.03 2.46 -11.42
CA MET A 104 15.50 2.42 -10.03
C MET A 104 15.30 1.04 -9.40
N ILE A 105 14.16 0.38 -9.62
CA ILE A 105 13.90 -0.98 -9.14
C ILE A 105 14.90 -1.97 -9.77
N GLU A 106 15.08 -1.93 -11.09
CA GLU A 106 16.00 -2.83 -11.82
C GLU A 106 17.44 -2.62 -11.36
N THR A 107 17.87 -1.36 -11.23
CA THR A 107 19.20 -1.01 -10.76
C THR A 107 19.42 -1.51 -9.33
N THR A 108 18.47 -1.26 -8.42
CA THR A 108 18.54 -1.71 -7.04
C THR A 108 18.71 -3.22 -6.96
N LYS A 109 17.92 -3.97 -7.73
CA LYS A 109 18.00 -5.43 -7.79
C LYS A 109 19.30 -5.94 -8.41
N SER A 110 19.80 -5.29 -9.46
CA SER A 110 21.06 -5.67 -10.10
C SER A 110 22.27 -5.56 -9.17
N PHE A 111 22.23 -4.65 -8.19
CA PHE A 111 23.22 -4.52 -7.12
C PHE A 111 22.94 -5.44 -5.91
N GLY A 112 21.99 -6.36 -5.98
CA GLY A 112 21.64 -7.24 -4.86
C GLY A 112 21.05 -6.50 -3.67
N LYS A 113 20.51 -5.29 -3.88
CA LYS A 113 19.85 -4.48 -2.86
C LYS A 113 18.35 -4.75 -2.84
N GLN A 114 17.67 -4.21 -1.83
CA GLN A 114 16.26 -4.50 -1.56
C GLN A 114 15.36 -3.32 -1.91
N VAL A 115 14.19 -3.64 -2.44
CA VAL A 115 13.13 -2.69 -2.80
C VAL A 115 12.03 -2.74 -1.75
N PHE A 116 11.78 -1.59 -1.13
CA PHE A 116 10.75 -1.41 -0.10
C PHE A 116 9.50 -0.77 -0.71
N ALA A 117 8.35 -1.34 -0.45
CA ALA A 117 7.08 -0.68 -0.72
C ALA A 117 6.47 -0.15 0.59
N VAL A 118 6.03 1.11 0.56
CA VAL A 118 5.27 1.72 1.67
C VAL A 118 3.79 1.73 1.28
N GLY A 119 3.05 0.78 1.85
CA GLY A 119 1.65 0.53 1.58
C GLY A 119 1.38 -0.59 0.56
N THR A 120 0.28 -1.31 0.79
CA THR A 120 -0.19 -2.37 -0.11
C THR A 120 -0.55 -1.85 -1.49
N THR A 121 -0.99 -0.59 -1.59
CA THR A 121 -1.29 0.08 -2.85
C THR A 121 -0.03 0.34 -3.67
N ALA A 122 1.06 0.81 -3.04
CA ALA A 122 2.35 0.98 -3.69
C ALA A 122 2.92 -0.37 -4.17
N ALA A 123 2.87 -1.41 -3.32
CA ALA A 123 3.29 -2.75 -3.71
C ALA A 123 2.52 -3.25 -4.94
N ARG A 124 1.19 -3.07 -4.96
CA ARG A 124 0.36 -3.49 -6.10
C ARG A 124 0.66 -2.69 -7.37
N ALA A 125 0.96 -1.39 -7.26
CA ALA A 125 1.35 -0.58 -8.40
C ALA A 125 2.66 -1.04 -9.02
N MET A 126 3.67 -1.26 -8.19
CA MET A 126 5.00 -1.73 -8.61
C MET A 126 4.91 -3.12 -9.25
N GLU A 127 4.18 -4.05 -8.65
CA GLU A 127 3.97 -5.39 -9.20
C GLU A 127 3.19 -5.33 -10.52
N THR A 128 2.18 -4.48 -10.65
CA THR A 128 1.45 -4.29 -11.92
C THR A 128 2.39 -3.81 -13.00
N ALA A 129 3.19 -2.78 -12.75
CA ALA A 129 4.13 -2.25 -13.73
C ALA A 129 5.16 -3.30 -14.17
N TYR A 130 5.61 -4.12 -13.23
CA TYR A 130 6.59 -5.20 -13.49
C TYR A 130 6.01 -6.37 -14.30
N ILE A 131 4.73 -6.70 -14.14
CA ILE A 131 4.04 -7.72 -14.94
C ILE A 131 3.94 -7.29 -16.42
N HIS A 132 3.70 -5.99 -16.64
CA HIS A 132 3.56 -5.45 -17.99
C HIS A 132 4.89 -5.29 -18.75
N GLU A 133 6.02 -5.59 -18.10
CA GLU A 133 7.39 -5.61 -18.67
C GLU A 133 7.75 -4.38 -19.51
N THR A 134 7.16 -3.24 -19.23
CA THR A 134 7.41 -2.02 -19.99
C THR A 134 8.52 -1.20 -19.34
N LYS A 135 9.70 -1.18 -19.93
CA LYS A 135 10.78 -0.24 -19.57
C LYS A 135 10.37 1.25 -19.69
N LYS A 136 9.18 1.51 -20.20
CA LYS A 136 8.63 2.87 -20.40
C LYS A 136 7.74 3.34 -19.25
N GLY A 137 7.73 2.61 -18.12
CA GLY A 137 6.77 2.84 -17.06
C GLY A 137 5.39 2.25 -17.39
N PHE A 138 4.43 2.47 -16.48
CA PHE A 138 3.05 2.01 -16.65
C PHE A 138 2.09 3.13 -16.29
N LYS A 139 1.09 3.35 -17.14
CA LYS A 139 0.00 4.29 -16.91
C LYS A 139 -1.31 3.65 -17.36
N GLY A 140 -2.22 3.38 -16.42
CA GLY A 140 -3.49 2.72 -16.76
C GLY A 140 -4.18 2.08 -15.58
N TYR A 141 -5.20 1.30 -15.88
CA TYR A 141 -5.99 0.59 -14.88
C TYR A 141 -5.43 -0.80 -14.60
N THR A 142 -5.41 -1.17 -13.31
CA THR A 142 -5.08 -2.52 -12.87
C THR A 142 -6.27 -3.21 -12.21
N LYS A 143 -6.38 -4.51 -12.42
CA LYS A 143 -7.21 -5.46 -11.67
C LYS A 143 -6.34 -6.50 -10.94
N LEU A 144 -5.06 -6.20 -10.74
CA LEU A 144 -4.17 -7.15 -10.09
C LEU A 144 -4.67 -7.46 -8.67
N PHE A 145 -5.08 -8.68 -8.47
CA PHE A 145 -5.47 -9.25 -7.18
C PHE A 145 -4.35 -10.14 -6.67
N ILE A 146 -3.69 -9.70 -5.61
CA ILE A 146 -2.59 -10.43 -4.98
C ILE A 146 -3.15 -11.25 -3.82
N TYR A 147 -3.01 -12.58 -3.90
CA TYR A 147 -3.44 -13.55 -2.90
C TYR A 147 -2.41 -14.67 -2.76
N PRO A 148 -2.49 -15.55 -1.75
CA PRO A 148 -1.51 -16.62 -1.53
C PRO A 148 -1.22 -17.44 -2.79
N GLY A 149 0.07 -17.61 -3.10
CA GLY A 149 0.58 -18.21 -4.35
C GLY A 149 1.09 -17.20 -5.37
N TYR A 150 0.84 -15.89 -5.18
CA TYR A 150 1.42 -14.85 -6.02
C TYR A 150 2.94 -14.74 -5.78
N LYS A 151 3.70 -14.63 -6.87
CA LYS A 151 5.16 -14.48 -6.82
C LYS A 151 5.53 -13.02 -7.06
N PHE A 152 5.95 -12.35 -6.01
CA PHE A 152 6.39 -10.96 -6.07
C PHE A 152 7.69 -10.83 -6.87
N LYS A 153 7.72 -9.88 -7.78
CA LYS A 153 8.87 -9.61 -8.65
C LYS A 153 9.57 -8.29 -8.31
N ALA A 154 8.81 -7.26 -8.01
CA ALA A 154 9.32 -5.91 -7.75
C ALA A 154 9.70 -5.69 -6.29
N VAL A 155 8.86 -6.12 -5.36
CA VAL A 155 8.93 -5.77 -3.93
C VAL A 155 9.61 -6.86 -3.11
N ASP A 156 10.59 -6.46 -2.29
CA ASP A 156 11.31 -7.36 -1.39
C ASP A 156 10.92 -7.16 0.08
N LYS A 157 10.53 -5.93 0.46
CA LYS A 157 10.05 -5.56 1.80
C LYS A 157 8.80 -4.72 1.72
N LEU A 158 7.89 -4.92 2.68
CA LEU A 158 6.61 -4.21 2.72
C LEU A 158 6.40 -3.56 4.08
N ILE A 159 6.19 -2.24 4.09
CA ILE A 159 5.71 -1.50 5.26
C ILE A 159 4.22 -1.29 5.09
N THR A 160 3.41 -1.77 6.05
CA THR A 160 1.95 -1.66 5.96
C THR A 160 1.29 -1.66 7.34
N ASN A 161 0.07 -1.09 7.42
CA ASN A 161 -0.75 -1.18 8.62
C ASN A 161 -1.29 -2.60 8.83
N PHE A 162 -1.82 -2.87 10.02
CA PHE A 162 -2.60 -4.07 10.28
C PHE A 162 -3.99 -3.96 9.65
N HIS A 163 -4.42 -5.02 8.96
CA HIS A 163 -5.66 -5.08 8.18
C HIS A 163 -6.70 -5.98 8.84
N LEU A 164 -7.99 -5.76 8.50
CA LEU A 164 -9.08 -6.59 8.98
C LEU A 164 -9.09 -7.98 8.32
N PRO A 165 -9.60 -9.00 9.03
CA PRO A 165 -9.91 -10.29 8.43
C PRO A 165 -10.85 -10.17 7.22
N LYS A 166 -10.76 -11.12 6.29
CA LYS A 166 -11.58 -11.17 5.06
C LYS A 166 -11.41 -9.96 4.14
N SER A 167 -10.27 -9.26 4.20
CA SER A 167 -9.95 -8.17 3.29
C SER A 167 -8.93 -8.59 2.22
N SER A 168 -9.02 -7.99 1.03
CA SER A 168 -8.00 -8.16 -0.03
C SER A 168 -6.61 -7.75 0.42
N LEU A 169 -6.52 -6.79 1.35
CA LEU A 169 -5.27 -6.31 1.93
C LEU A 169 -4.61 -7.37 2.81
N LEU A 170 -5.38 -8.08 3.64
CA LEU A 170 -4.85 -9.19 4.44
C LEU A 170 -4.40 -10.37 3.55
N MET A 171 -5.05 -10.57 2.41
CA MET A 171 -4.65 -11.57 1.44
C MET A 171 -3.31 -11.25 0.78
N LEU A 172 -3.07 -9.98 0.44
CA LEU A 172 -1.78 -9.53 -0.04
C LEU A 172 -0.68 -9.76 1.00
N VAL A 173 -0.93 -9.40 2.26
CA VAL A 173 0.02 -9.68 3.37
C VAL A 173 0.28 -11.17 3.48
N SER A 174 -0.76 -12.00 3.44
CA SER A 174 -0.63 -13.47 3.48
C SER A 174 0.14 -14.03 2.29
N ALA A 175 0.01 -13.42 1.10
CA ALA A 175 0.80 -13.78 -0.06
C ALA A 175 2.28 -13.39 0.11
N PHE A 176 2.54 -12.25 0.77
CA PHE A 176 3.88 -11.69 0.92
C PHE A 176 4.74 -12.49 1.90
N ILE A 177 4.21 -12.81 3.08
CA ILE A 177 4.96 -13.47 4.16
C ILE A 177 4.58 -14.93 4.40
N GLY A 178 3.63 -15.45 3.64
CA GLY A 178 3.05 -16.77 3.85
C GLY A 178 1.96 -16.81 4.94
N HIS A 179 1.01 -17.72 4.77
CA HIS A 179 -0.19 -17.80 5.62
C HIS A 179 0.12 -18.09 7.10
N LYS A 180 1.11 -18.96 7.35
CA LYS A 180 1.52 -19.31 8.72
C LYS A 180 2.09 -18.09 9.45
N ASN A 181 3.05 -17.42 8.85
CA ASN A 181 3.69 -16.23 9.43
C ASN A 181 2.67 -15.11 9.66
N MET A 182 1.78 -14.89 8.69
CA MET A 182 0.69 -13.92 8.83
C MET A 182 -0.15 -14.21 10.06
N LYS A 183 -0.58 -15.47 10.29
CA LYS A 183 -1.36 -15.83 11.48
C LYS A 183 -0.61 -15.59 12.79
N GLU A 184 0.68 -15.92 12.84
CA GLU A 184 1.52 -15.73 14.02
C GLU A 184 1.70 -14.23 14.35
N ILE A 185 2.02 -13.41 13.34
CA ILE A 185 2.16 -11.96 13.49
C ILE A 185 0.85 -11.34 14.00
N TYR A 186 -0.29 -11.70 13.39
CA TYR A 186 -1.58 -11.14 13.81
C TYR A 186 -2.02 -11.61 15.20
N LYS A 187 -1.69 -12.86 15.58
CA LYS A 187 -1.90 -13.35 16.96
C LYS A 187 -1.08 -12.51 17.95
N THR A 188 0.18 -12.27 17.66
CA THR A 188 1.06 -11.43 18.49
C THR A 188 0.54 -10.00 18.55
N ALA A 189 0.15 -9.41 17.40
CA ALA A 189 -0.37 -8.05 17.37
C ALA A 189 -1.63 -7.88 18.25
N VAL A 190 -2.51 -8.87 18.27
CA VAL A 190 -3.70 -8.84 19.15
C VAL A 190 -3.30 -9.00 20.62
N SER A 191 -2.41 -9.95 20.96
CA SER A 191 -1.97 -10.17 22.34
C SER A 191 -1.23 -8.98 22.93
N GLU A 192 -0.39 -8.32 22.12
CA GLU A 192 0.39 -7.15 22.51
C GLU A 192 -0.38 -5.83 22.34
N ARG A 193 -1.66 -5.90 21.97
CA ARG A 193 -2.57 -4.75 21.82
C ARG A 193 -2.11 -3.71 20.79
N TYR A 194 -1.49 -4.14 19.71
CA TYR A 194 -1.22 -3.25 18.57
C TYR A 194 -2.52 -2.68 18.01
N ARG A 195 -2.46 -1.42 17.59
CA ARG A 195 -3.60 -0.73 16.98
C ARG A 195 -3.71 -1.09 15.51
N PHE A 196 -4.91 -1.33 15.07
CA PHE A 196 -5.22 -1.72 13.70
C PHE A 196 -5.70 -0.55 12.87
N LEU A 197 -5.68 -0.72 11.53
CA LEU A 197 -6.23 0.18 10.53
C LEU A 197 -5.40 1.47 10.34
N SER A 198 -6.03 2.52 9.78
CA SER A 198 -5.35 3.72 9.24
C SER A 198 -4.51 4.50 10.22
N TYR A 199 -5.02 4.71 11.45
CA TYR A 199 -4.31 5.36 12.54
C TYR A 199 -3.69 4.37 13.53
N GLY A 200 -3.65 3.11 13.14
CA GLY A 200 -3.00 2.07 13.91
C GLY A 200 -1.51 2.00 13.68
N ASP A 201 -0.93 0.96 14.22
CA ASP A 201 0.50 0.69 14.10
C ASP A 201 0.83 0.08 12.73
N ALA A 202 2.11 0.02 12.39
CA ALA A 202 2.60 -0.58 11.16
C ALA A 202 3.51 -1.77 11.45
N MET A 203 3.70 -2.58 10.42
CA MET A 203 4.62 -3.71 10.41
C MET A 203 5.56 -3.57 9.23
N LEU A 204 6.83 -3.94 9.42
CA LEU A 204 7.81 -4.15 8.37
C LEU A 204 7.92 -5.64 8.11
N LEU A 205 7.66 -6.05 6.89
CA LEU A 205 7.59 -7.44 6.48
C LEU A 205 8.66 -7.78 5.46
N ASP A 206 9.29 -8.92 5.65
CA ASP A 206 10.19 -9.55 4.67
C ASP A 206 9.39 -10.48 3.77
N ARG A 207 9.69 -10.43 2.46
CA ARG A 207 9.10 -11.38 1.52
C ARG A 207 9.53 -12.80 1.87
N ASN A 208 8.53 -13.70 1.95
CA ASN A 208 8.83 -15.12 2.08
C ASN A 208 9.39 -15.63 0.73
N GLU A 209 10.58 -16.21 0.77
CA GLU A 209 11.13 -16.93 -0.38
C GLU A 209 10.42 -18.29 -0.46
N ILE A 210 9.51 -18.43 -1.45
CA ILE A 210 8.82 -19.68 -1.76
C ILE A 210 9.57 -20.42 -2.87
#